data_8b0319d1fe6642a41a8552e263af941f
#
_entry.id   8b0319d1fe6642a41a8552e263af941f
#
_cell.length_a   1.000
_cell.length_b   1.000
_cell.length_c   1.000
_cell.angle_alpha   90.00
_cell.angle_beta   90.00
_cell.angle_gamma   90.00
#
_symmetry.space_group_name_H-M   'P 1'
#
loop_
_entity.id
_entity.type
_entity.pdbx_description
1 polymer ?
#
loop_
_entity_poly.entity_id
_entity_poly.type
_entity_poly.pdbx_seq_one_letter_code
_entity_poly.pdbx_strand_id
1 'polypeptide(L)'
;MNKENIKKVVLAYSGGLDTSIIIPWLKENYNNCEVIAVSGNVGQADELEGLEEKALKTGASKLYVLDLTEEYVNDYIMPCLKAGAVYEEYLLGTSHARPCIAKGLVDIAIKEGADAICHGCTGKGNDQVRFELTIKHFAPNMPIIAPWREWDIKSREEEIEYAEAHNVPLKINRETNYSKDKNLWHLSHEGLDLEDTGNEPQYEKPGFLEMGVSPILAPDVPTYITLDFEQGVPVALDGEKMSAKNIILKLNEIGGANGIGLLDIVENRLVGMKCRGVYETPGGAILYKAHSVLESICLDKMTLHEKQRLAITDAELVYNGQWFTPLREALAAFVDKTQETVTGTVRLKLYKGNMINAGVWSDHSLYSEEIATFGESDYDQKDSAGFINLYGLPIKVKAMVDAKNKK
;
A
#
# COMPACT_ATOMS: atom_id res chain seq x y z
N MET A 1 7.61 14.87 28.84
CA MET A 1 7.65 13.48 29.38
C MET A 1 8.79 13.39 30.35
N ASN A 2 8.57 12.92 31.60
CA ASN A 2 9.68 12.69 32.52
C ASN A 2 10.28 11.30 32.27
N LYS A 3 11.53 11.27 31.78
CA LYS A 3 12.23 10.03 31.41
C LYS A 3 12.42 9.04 32.57
N GLU A 4 12.51 9.56 33.80
CA GLU A 4 12.66 8.74 35.01
C GLU A 4 11.43 7.88 35.35
N ASN A 5 10.25 8.28 34.88
CA ASN A 5 9.00 7.56 35.12
C ASN A 5 8.75 6.42 34.13
N ILE A 6 9.51 6.33 33.04
CA ILE A 6 9.38 5.29 32.03
C ILE A 6 10.17 4.05 32.46
N LYS A 7 9.46 2.99 32.79
CA LYS A 7 10.04 1.72 33.26
C LYS A 7 9.94 0.61 32.21
N LYS A 8 8.93 0.70 31.32
CA LYS A 8 8.66 -0.31 30.29
C LYS A 8 8.30 0.36 28.98
N VAL A 9 9.00 0.00 27.92
CA VAL A 9 8.79 0.53 26.56
C VAL A 9 8.50 -0.62 25.59
N VAL A 10 7.46 -0.48 24.78
CA VAL A 10 7.21 -1.36 23.63
C VAL A 10 7.82 -0.71 22.40
N LEU A 11 8.72 -1.44 21.73
CA LEU A 11 9.46 -0.98 20.56
C LEU A 11 8.96 -1.67 19.28
N ALA A 12 8.57 -0.87 18.28
CA ALA A 12 8.40 -1.37 16.90
C ALA A 12 9.76 -1.84 16.37
N TYR A 13 9.90 -3.14 16.16
CA TYR A 13 11.19 -3.78 15.90
C TYR A 13 11.18 -4.56 14.58
N SER A 14 12.00 -4.11 13.63
CA SER A 14 12.19 -4.78 12.34
C SER A 14 13.43 -5.68 12.29
N GLY A 15 14.32 -5.57 13.29
CA GLY A 15 15.61 -6.25 13.28
C GLY A 15 16.68 -5.58 12.41
N GLY A 16 16.36 -4.49 11.74
CA GLY A 16 17.33 -3.66 11.02
C GLY A 16 18.32 -2.96 11.97
N LEU A 17 19.31 -2.26 11.40
CA LEU A 17 20.32 -1.50 12.16
C LEU A 17 19.64 -0.49 13.08
N ASP A 18 18.84 0.40 12.52
CA ASP A 18 18.18 1.50 13.20
C ASP A 18 17.37 1.02 14.41
N THR A 19 16.51 0.00 14.24
CA THR A 19 15.69 -0.50 15.34
C THR A 19 16.48 -1.31 16.38
N SER A 20 17.58 -1.94 15.97
CA SER A 20 18.44 -2.69 16.90
C SER A 20 19.20 -1.79 17.86
N ILE A 21 19.79 -0.68 17.37
CA ILE A 21 20.52 0.27 18.22
C ILE A 21 19.61 1.04 19.18
N ILE A 22 18.31 1.11 18.89
CA ILE A 22 17.34 1.75 19.79
C ILE A 22 17.21 1.00 21.12
N ILE A 23 17.40 -0.31 21.16
CA ILE A 23 17.28 -1.08 22.40
C ILE A 23 18.29 -0.63 23.48
N PRO A 24 19.61 -0.64 23.22
CA PRO A 24 20.59 -0.12 24.20
C PRO A 24 20.39 1.38 24.45
N TRP A 25 20.06 2.18 23.42
CA TRP A 25 19.82 3.61 23.60
C TRP A 25 18.65 3.91 24.56
N LEU A 26 17.55 3.17 24.48
CA LEU A 26 16.42 3.29 25.41
C LEU A 26 16.86 3.00 26.85
N LYS A 27 17.65 1.96 27.07
CA LYS A 27 18.16 1.62 28.40
C LYS A 27 19.06 2.71 28.99
N GLU A 28 19.93 3.29 28.19
CA GLU A 28 20.83 4.38 28.61
C GLU A 28 20.05 5.67 28.94
N ASN A 29 19.05 6.01 28.14
CA ASN A 29 18.36 7.29 28.24
C ASN A 29 17.09 7.28 29.12
N TYR A 30 16.54 6.09 29.42
CA TYR A 30 15.29 5.91 30.17
C TYR A 30 15.46 4.99 31.38
N ASN A 31 16.44 5.29 32.21
CA ASN A 31 16.67 4.66 33.54
C ASN A 31 16.68 3.11 33.47
N ASN A 32 17.39 2.54 32.52
CA ASN A 32 17.46 1.08 32.25
C ASN A 32 16.08 0.41 32.14
N CYS A 33 15.17 1.05 31.40
CA CYS A 33 13.82 0.55 31.20
C CYS A 33 13.78 -0.86 30.58
N GLU A 34 12.72 -1.60 30.88
CA GLU A 34 12.41 -2.85 30.19
C GLU A 34 12.01 -2.54 28.76
N VAL A 35 12.64 -3.21 27.78
CA VAL A 35 12.32 -3.04 26.35
C VAL A 35 11.68 -4.33 25.84
N ILE A 36 10.43 -4.24 25.40
CA ILE A 36 9.68 -5.31 24.75
C ILE A 36 9.67 -5.02 23.25
N ALA A 37 10.30 -5.86 22.47
CA ALA A 37 10.30 -5.75 21.03
C ALA A 37 9.02 -6.35 20.42
N VAL A 38 8.46 -5.71 19.40
CA VAL A 38 7.28 -6.20 18.67
C VAL A 38 7.51 -6.07 17.16
N SER A 39 7.37 -7.15 16.44
CA SER A 39 7.41 -7.21 14.99
C SER A 39 6.07 -7.67 14.44
N GLY A 40 5.53 -6.94 13.47
CA GLY A 40 4.33 -7.33 12.72
C GLY A 40 4.71 -8.10 11.45
N ASN A 41 4.27 -9.36 11.33
CA ASN A 41 4.37 -10.11 10.09
C ASN A 41 3.23 -9.68 9.16
N VAL A 42 3.58 -8.96 8.11
CA VAL A 42 2.69 -8.58 6.99
C VAL A 42 3.15 -9.23 5.66
N GLY A 43 3.91 -10.34 5.75
CA GLY A 43 4.37 -11.12 4.62
C GLY A 43 5.85 -10.95 4.25
N GLN A 44 6.67 -10.41 5.17
CA GLN A 44 8.14 -10.34 5.06
C GLN A 44 8.82 -11.53 5.77
N ALA A 45 8.36 -12.76 5.50
CA ALA A 45 8.74 -13.95 6.26
C ALA A 45 10.26 -14.17 6.40
N ASP A 46 11.04 -13.85 5.35
CA ASP A 46 12.49 -14.04 5.31
C ASP A 46 13.22 -13.13 6.32
N GLU A 47 12.62 -12.01 6.70
CA GLU A 47 13.19 -11.04 7.65
C GLU A 47 12.94 -11.43 9.12
N LEU A 48 12.03 -12.37 9.37
CA LEU A 48 11.62 -12.78 10.71
C LEU A 48 12.49 -13.92 11.29
N GLU A 49 13.29 -14.57 10.43
CA GLU A 49 14.15 -15.67 10.85
C GLU A 49 15.30 -15.19 11.74
N GLY A 50 15.43 -15.78 12.93
CA GLY A 50 16.46 -15.41 13.92
C GLY A 50 16.22 -14.07 14.63
N LEU A 51 15.06 -13.42 14.41
CA LEU A 51 14.74 -12.10 14.97
C LEU A 51 14.68 -12.12 16.49
N GLU A 52 14.13 -13.20 17.09
CA GLU A 52 14.02 -13.33 18.55
C GLU A 52 15.39 -13.41 19.22
N GLU A 53 16.26 -14.27 18.70
CA GLU A 53 17.64 -14.39 19.21
C GLU A 53 18.38 -13.05 19.14
N LYS A 54 18.21 -12.34 18.04
CA LYS A 54 18.82 -11.02 17.83
C LYS A 54 18.28 -9.99 18.83
N ALA A 55 16.96 -9.89 18.99
CA ALA A 55 16.33 -8.94 19.91
C ALA A 55 16.81 -9.17 21.37
N LEU A 56 16.79 -10.44 21.81
CA LEU A 56 17.22 -10.81 23.17
C LEU A 56 18.71 -10.53 23.40
N LYS A 57 19.58 -10.87 22.44
CA LYS A 57 21.04 -10.58 22.51
C LYS A 57 21.32 -9.08 22.53
N THR A 58 20.48 -8.29 21.88
CA THR A 58 20.61 -6.83 21.87
C THR A 58 20.14 -6.21 23.20
N GLY A 59 19.41 -6.97 24.03
CA GLY A 59 18.98 -6.54 25.37
C GLY A 59 17.49 -6.29 25.51
N ALA A 60 16.65 -6.65 24.55
CA ALA A 60 15.21 -6.75 24.76
C ALA A 60 14.90 -7.83 25.79
N SER A 61 13.89 -7.61 26.62
CA SER A 61 13.42 -8.61 27.60
C SER A 61 12.55 -9.69 26.93
N LYS A 62 11.92 -9.35 25.80
CA LYS A 62 10.95 -10.20 25.10
C LYS A 62 10.78 -9.73 23.67
N LEU A 63 10.46 -10.67 22.76
CA LEU A 63 9.95 -10.35 21.41
C LEU A 63 8.54 -10.92 21.23
N TYR A 64 7.67 -10.14 20.65
CA TYR A 64 6.42 -10.58 20.03
C TYR A 64 6.57 -10.52 18.51
N VAL A 65 6.25 -11.61 17.82
CA VAL A 65 6.03 -11.63 16.38
C VAL A 65 4.54 -11.86 16.16
N LEU A 66 3.85 -10.85 15.65
CA LEU A 66 2.42 -10.89 15.40
C LEU A 66 2.17 -11.32 13.95
N ASP A 67 1.45 -12.42 13.74
CA ASP A 67 0.97 -12.75 12.39
C ASP A 67 -0.25 -11.89 12.05
N LEU A 68 -0.02 -10.86 11.27
CA LEU A 68 -1.03 -9.91 10.83
C LEU A 68 -1.43 -10.13 9.35
N THR A 69 -0.96 -11.20 8.71
CA THR A 69 -1.10 -11.37 7.25
C THR A 69 -2.56 -11.40 6.78
N GLU A 70 -3.46 -12.08 7.50
CA GLU A 70 -4.88 -12.12 7.16
C GLU A 70 -5.59 -10.79 7.45
N GLU A 71 -5.35 -10.17 8.63
CA GLU A 71 -5.87 -8.84 8.97
C GLU A 71 -5.40 -7.80 7.96
N TYR A 72 -4.11 -7.81 7.60
CA TYR A 72 -3.53 -6.91 6.63
C TYR A 72 -4.21 -7.00 5.26
N VAL A 73 -4.48 -8.21 4.78
CA VAL A 73 -5.17 -8.38 3.50
C VAL A 73 -6.61 -7.92 3.58
N ASN A 74 -7.38 -8.43 4.55
CA ASN A 74 -8.82 -8.24 4.58
C ASN A 74 -9.22 -6.82 5.00
N ASP A 75 -8.52 -6.23 5.97
CA ASP A 75 -8.93 -4.99 6.61
C ASP A 75 -8.18 -3.75 6.08
N TYR A 76 -7.08 -3.95 5.32
CA TYR A 76 -6.29 -2.84 4.77
C TYR A 76 -6.12 -2.89 3.25
N ILE A 77 -5.70 -4.03 2.69
CA ILE A 77 -5.51 -4.15 1.24
C ILE A 77 -6.85 -4.13 0.50
N MET A 78 -7.80 -5.00 0.89
CA MET A 78 -9.07 -5.13 0.18
C MET A 78 -9.91 -3.85 0.19
N PRO A 79 -9.99 -3.07 1.28
CA PRO A 79 -10.64 -1.75 1.25
C PRO A 79 -10.01 -0.78 0.24
N CYS A 80 -8.68 -0.72 0.14
CA CYS A 80 -7.99 0.12 -0.85
C CYS A 80 -8.23 -0.36 -2.28
N LEU A 81 -8.23 -1.67 -2.53
CA LEU A 81 -8.57 -2.26 -3.83
C LEU A 81 -10.00 -1.89 -4.25
N LYS A 82 -10.98 -2.09 -3.37
CA LYS A 82 -12.39 -1.74 -3.62
C LYS A 82 -12.57 -0.24 -3.88
N ALA A 83 -11.85 0.60 -3.15
CA ALA A 83 -11.85 2.04 -3.36
C ALA A 83 -11.21 2.43 -4.71
N GLY A 84 -10.31 1.62 -5.25
CA GLY A 84 -9.43 2.00 -6.34
C GLY A 84 -8.42 3.07 -5.91
N ALA A 85 -8.03 3.05 -4.62
CA ALA A 85 -7.15 4.05 -4.03
C ALA A 85 -5.72 3.91 -4.55
N VAL A 86 -5.24 4.93 -5.25
CA VAL A 86 -3.89 5.01 -5.83
C VAL A 86 -3.35 6.41 -5.59
N TYR A 87 -2.19 6.51 -4.94
CA TYR A 87 -1.53 7.79 -4.70
C TYR A 87 -0.39 7.99 -5.69
N GLU A 88 -0.56 8.92 -6.65
CA GLU A 88 0.45 9.23 -7.68
C GLU A 88 1.01 7.97 -8.38
N GLU A 89 0.15 7.02 -8.74
CA GLU A 89 0.43 5.67 -9.30
C GLU A 89 0.88 4.62 -8.25
N TYR A 90 1.27 5.02 -7.05
CA TYR A 90 1.68 4.12 -5.97
C TYR A 90 0.48 3.38 -5.35
N LEU A 91 0.56 2.05 -5.27
CA LEU A 91 -0.48 1.16 -4.72
C LEU A 91 -0.42 1.00 -3.19
N LEU A 92 0.12 1.98 -2.49
CA LEU A 92 0.02 2.22 -1.04
C LEU A 92 0.59 1.11 -0.13
N GLY A 93 1.43 0.20 -0.61
CA GLY A 93 1.86 -0.99 0.12
C GLY A 93 2.46 -0.73 1.50
N THR A 94 3.34 0.27 1.64
CA THR A 94 3.84 0.68 2.96
C THR A 94 2.78 1.46 3.74
N SER A 95 1.98 2.29 3.04
CA SER A 95 1.06 3.23 3.67
C SER A 95 -0.06 2.53 4.45
N HIS A 96 -0.61 1.44 3.91
CA HIS A 96 -1.65 0.68 4.60
C HIS A 96 -1.09 -0.44 5.50
N ALA A 97 0.19 -0.83 5.37
CA ALA A 97 0.82 -1.78 6.29
C ALA A 97 1.10 -1.15 7.66
N ARG A 98 1.49 0.14 7.70
CA ARG A 98 1.87 0.81 8.96
C ARG A 98 0.75 0.94 9.97
N PRO A 99 -0.49 1.35 9.63
CA PRO A 99 -1.60 1.35 10.59
C PRO A 99 -1.95 -0.06 11.10
N CYS A 100 -1.84 -1.10 10.29
CA CYS A 100 -2.01 -2.49 10.72
C CYS A 100 -0.98 -2.87 11.79
N ILE A 101 0.30 -2.66 11.52
CA ILE A 101 1.40 -2.97 12.46
C ILE A 101 1.28 -2.12 13.73
N ALA A 102 0.98 -0.82 13.58
CA ALA A 102 0.89 0.09 14.71
C ALA A 102 -0.27 -0.24 15.67
N LYS A 103 -1.40 -0.72 15.14
CA LYS A 103 -2.51 -1.24 15.95
C LYS A 103 -2.06 -2.44 16.79
N GLY A 104 -1.41 -3.43 16.18
CA GLY A 104 -0.87 -4.58 16.91
C GLY A 104 0.18 -4.17 17.97
N LEU A 105 0.99 -3.15 17.67
CA LEU A 105 1.95 -2.59 18.63
C LEU A 105 1.26 -1.99 19.85
N VAL A 106 0.16 -1.25 19.66
CA VAL A 106 -0.65 -0.68 20.74
C VAL A 106 -1.29 -1.77 21.58
N ASP A 107 -1.84 -2.81 20.95
CA ASP A 107 -2.46 -3.94 21.64
C ASP A 107 -1.46 -4.63 22.60
N ILE A 108 -0.22 -4.83 22.16
CA ILE A 108 0.84 -5.37 23.02
C ILE A 108 1.23 -4.37 24.11
N ALA A 109 1.33 -3.07 23.82
CA ALA A 109 1.68 -2.06 24.81
C ALA A 109 0.64 -2.02 25.94
N ILE A 110 -0.63 -2.08 25.62
CA ILE A 110 -1.73 -2.15 26.61
C ILE A 110 -1.66 -3.46 27.40
N LYS A 111 -1.49 -4.59 26.73
CA LYS A 111 -1.39 -5.93 27.34
C LYS A 111 -0.23 -6.02 28.34
N GLU A 112 0.92 -5.45 28.02
CA GLU A 112 2.13 -5.49 28.84
C GLU A 112 2.16 -4.37 29.89
N GLY A 113 1.20 -3.44 29.87
CA GLY A 113 1.18 -2.28 30.77
C GLY A 113 2.39 -1.38 30.54
N ALA A 114 2.74 -1.12 29.28
CA ALA A 114 3.87 -0.30 28.93
C ALA A 114 3.62 1.19 29.25
N ASP A 115 4.68 1.90 29.64
CA ASP A 115 4.64 3.32 29.94
C ASP A 115 4.80 4.19 28.67
N ALA A 116 5.37 3.62 27.59
CA ALA A 116 5.59 4.30 26.33
C ALA A 116 5.69 3.32 25.15
N ILE A 117 5.44 3.82 23.95
CA ILE A 117 5.71 3.14 22.69
C ILE A 117 6.86 3.86 21.97
N CYS A 118 7.79 3.09 21.41
CA CYS A 118 8.92 3.60 20.65
C CYS A 118 8.87 3.09 19.18
N HIS A 119 9.25 3.95 18.24
CA HIS A 119 9.46 3.57 16.84
C HIS A 119 10.78 4.14 16.30
N GLY A 120 11.39 3.42 15.35
CA GLY A 120 12.64 3.79 14.70
C GLY A 120 12.48 4.57 13.38
N CYS A 121 11.32 5.17 13.13
CA CYS A 121 11.08 5.90 11.89
C CYS A 121 11.89 7.20 11.85
N THR A 122 12.54 7.46 10.72
CA THR A 122 13.32 8.70 10.52
C THR A 122 12.42 9.93 10.40
N GLY A 123 12.93 11.11 10.77
CA GLY A 123 12.21 12.38 10.63
C GLY A 123 11.91 12.80 9.18
N LYS A 124 12.56 12.17 8.20
CA LYS A 124 12.38 12.43 6.76
C LYS A 124 11.30 11.53 6.11
N GLY A 125 10.84 10.48 6.81
CA GLY A 125 9.89 9.50 6.31
C GLY A 125 8.45 9.79 6.72
N ASN A 126 7.48 9.32 5.93
CA ASN A 126 6.05 9.39 6.26
C ASN A 126 5.66 8.41 7.39
N ASP A 127 6.41 7.35 7.58
CA ASP A 127 6.07 6.26 8.48
C ASP A 127 5.90 6.70 9.94
N GLN A 128 6.71 7.68 10.39
CA GLN A 128 6.53 8.29 11.70
C GLN A 128 5.10 8.81 11.91
N VAL A 129 4.52 9.45 10.89
CA VAL A 129 3.16 9.98 10.96
C VAL A 129 2.15 8.84 11.00
N ARG A 130 2.32 7.82 10.17
CA ARG A 130 1.43 6.65 10.10
C ARG A 130 1.38 5.88 11.41
N PHE A 131 2.53 5.63 12.04
CA PHE A 131 2.61 5.01 13.37
C PHE A 131 1.96 5.89 14.43
N GLU A 132 2.35 7.15 14.52
CA GLU A 132 1.90 8.02 15.62
C GLU A 132 0.41 8.36 15.55
N LEU A 133 -0.16 8.58 14.37
CA LEU A 133 -1.60 8.81 14.24
C LEU A 133 -2.41 7.59 14.67
N THR A 134 -1.94 6.39 14.33
CA THR A 134 -2.57 5.15 14.79
C THR A 134 -2.45 4.98 16.32
N ILE A 135 -1.27 5.21 16.89
CA ILE A 135 -1.07 5.16 18.33
C ILE A 135 -1.98 6.19 19.04
N LYS A 136 -2.06 7.41 18.51
CA LYS A 136 -2.94 8.45 19.09
C LYS A 136 -4.43 8.09 19.02
N HIS A 137 -4.84 7.34 18.00
CA HIS A 137 -6.23 6.89 17.91
C HIS A 137 -6.57 5.86 18.99
N PHE A 138 -5.74 4.82 19.17
CA PHE A 138 -6.04 3.71 20.08
C PHE A 138 -5.54 3.94 21.52
N ALA A 139 -4.51 4.75 21.70
CA ALA A 139 -3.90 5.05 22.99
C ALA A 139 -3.53 6.54 23.11
N PRO A 140 -4.53 7.47 23.19
CA PRO A 140 -4.31 8.91 23.05
C PRO A 140 -3.39 9.52 24.12
N ASN A 141 -3.27 8.86 25.26
CA ASN A 141 -2.42 9.33 26.37
C ASN A 141 -1.08 8.58 26.45
N MET A 142 -0.81 7.61 25.55
CA MET A 142 0.43 6.85 25.53
C MET A 142 1.59 7.73 25.04
N PRO A 143 2.64 7.92 25.83
CA PRO A 143 3.85 8.60 25.39
C PRO A 143 4.49 7.89 24.20
N ILE A 144 4.97 8.67 23.22
CA ILE A 144 5.68 8.15 22.05
C ILE A 144 7.14 8.61 22.12
N ILE A 145 8.06 7.66 21.94
CA ILE A 145 9.50 7.89 21.88
C ILE A 145 9.93 7.71 20.43
N ALA A 146 10.56 8.73 19.86
CA ALA A 146 11.07 8.74 18.50
C ALA A 146 12.56 9.14 18.50
N PRO A 147 13.50 8.19 18.67
CA PRO A 147 14.91 8.46 18.85
C PRO A 147 15.52 9.37 17.78
N TRP A 148 15.15 9.21 16.54
CA TRP A 148 15.60 10.06 15.42
C TRP A 148 15.34 11.57 15.62
N ARG A 149 14.49 11.95 16.56
CA ARG A 149 14.22 13.34 16.94
C ARG A 149 14.97 13.78 18.20
N GLU A 150 15.60 12.83 18.91
CA GLU A 150 16.20 13.07 20.21
C GLU A 150 17.70 12.80 20.28
N TRP A 151 18.22 11.84 19.52
CA TRP A 151 19.61 11.42 19.56
C TRP A 151 20.53 12.26 18.64
N ASP A 152 21.83 12.19 18.90
CA ASP A 152 22.85 12.91 18.13
C ASP A 152 23.42 12.11 16.93
N ILE A 153 22.99 10.86 16.75
CA ILE A 153 23.40 9.99 15.63
C ILE A 153 22.82 10.56 14.32
N LYS A 154 23.69 10.87 13.35
CA LYS A 154 23.32 11.59 12.12
C LYS A 154 23.61 10.83 10.84
N SER A 155 24.41 9.77 10.91
CA SER A 155 24.84 8.99 9.75
C SER A 155 24.77 7.49 10.03
N ARG A 156 24.74 6.72 8.93
CA ARG A 156 24.79 5.26 9.00
C ARG A 156 26.11 4.76 9.60
N GLU A 157 27.19 5.48 9.38
CA GLU A 157 28.49 5.17 9.96
C GLU A 157 28.46 5.30 11.47
N GLU A 158 27.87 6.38 12.01
CA GLU A 158 27.69 6.58 13.44
C GLU A 158 26.78 5.53 14.08
N GLU A 159 25.72 5.08 13.35
CA GLU A 159 24.90 3.97 13.80
C GLU A 159 25.68 2.66 13.92
N ILE A 160 26.54 2.37 12.95
CA ILE A 160 27.40 1.19 12.97
C ILE A 160 28.40 1.26 14.12
N GLU A 161 29.06 2.40 14.34
CA GLU A 161 29.97 2.62 15.46
C GLU A 161 29.26 2.44 16.81
N TYR A 162 28.06 2.98 16.94
CA TYR A 162 27.23 2.81 18.15
C TYR A 162 26.85 1.34 18.37
N ALA A 163 26.46 0.65 17.30
CA ALA A 163 26.11 -0.77 17.35
C ALA A 163 27.30 -1.65 17.76
N GLU A 164 28.50 -1.40 17.22
CA GLU A 164 29.74 -2.10 17.58
C GLU A 164 30.10 -1.86 19.04
N ALA A 165 30.01 -0.61 19.52
CA ALA A 165 30.28 -0.24 20.92
C ALA A 165 29.36 -0.96 21.92
N HIS A 166 28.13 -1.28 21.50
CA HIS A 166 27.12 -1.97 22.32
C HIS A 166 26.97 -3.46 22.03
N ASN A 167 27.89 -4.04 21.23
CA ASN A 167 27.85 -5.46 20.84
C ASN A 167 26.53 -5.90 20.22
N VAL A 168 25.87 -5.02 19.48
CA VAL A 168 24.64 -5.34 18.75
C VAL A 168 24.96 -6.30 17.61
N PRO A 169 24.31 -7.49 17.53
CA PRO A 169 24.59 -8.46 16.48
C PRO A 169 24.12 -7.93 15.12
N LEU A 170 25.04 -7.48 14.29
CA LEU A 170 24.75 -6.98 12.95
C LEU A 170 25.31 -7.95 11.90
N LYS A 171 24.48 -8.32 10.94
CA LYS A 171 24.95 -8.84 9.65
C LYS A 171 25.31 -7.60 8.80
N ILE A 172 26.43 -6.95 9.12
CA ILE A 172 26.85 -5.76 8.38
C ILE A 172 27.48 -6.24 7.08
N ASN A 173 26.76 -6.11 5.99
CA ASN A 173 27.40 -5.98 4.70
C ASN A 173 27.66 -4.48 4.52
N ARG A 174 28.94 -4.05 4.52
CA ARG A 174 29.34 -2.65 4.24
C ARG A 174 29.06 -2.26 2.79
N GLU A 175 28.57 -3.19 1.97
CA GLU A 175 28.09 -2.92 0.63
C GLU A 175 26.82 -2.08 0.71
N THR A 176 26.84 -1.02 -0.05
CA THR A 176 25.76 -0.07 -0.24
C THR A 176 24.53 -0.78 -0.81
N ASN A 177 23.57 -1.10 0.04
CA ASN A 177 22.30 -1.68 -0.37
C ASN A 177 21.24 -0.59 -0.48
N TYR A 178 20.32 -0.74 -1.44
CA TYR A 178 19.10 0.06 -1.49
C TYR A 178 18.34 -0.08 -0.17
N SER A 179 17.67 1.00 0.26
CA SER A 179 16.66 0.91 1.31
C SER A 179 15.46 0.17 0.74
N LYS A 180 15.05 -0.91 1.37
CA LYS A 180 13.96 -1.77 0.92
C LYS A 180 12.90 -1.90 2.01
N ASP A 181 11.63 -1.92 1.62
CA ASP A 181 10.49 -2.24 2.48
C ASP A 181 9.63 -3.28 1.78
N LYS A 182 9.56 -4.48 2.38
CA LYS A 182 8.91 -5.66 1.82
C LYS A 182 7.71 -6.06 2.65
N ASN A 183 6.62 -6.37 1.97
CA ASN A 183 5.47 -7.07 2.55
C ASN A 183 4.79 -7.94 1.48
N LEU A 184 3.69 -8.61 1.81
CA LEU A 184 3.02 -9.51 0.86
C LEU A 184 2.45 -8.78 -0.37
N TRP A 185 2.26 -7.46 -0.30
CA TRP A 185 1.69 -6.65 -1.38
C TRP A 185 2.74 -6.09 -2.33
N HIS A 186 3.87 -5.65 -1.80
CA HIS A 186 4.89 -4.97 -2.58
C HIS A 186 6.30 -5.09 -2.00
N LEU A 187 7.27 -4.66 -2.79
CA LEU A 187 8.62 -4.31 -2.39
C LEU A 187 8.97 -2.93 -2.93
N SER A 188 9.53 -2.06 -2.09
CA SER A 188 10.09 -0.76 -2.50
C SER A 188 11.61 -0.78 -2.52
N HIS A 189 12.19 0.03 -3.42
CA HIS A 189 13.62 0.31 -3.50
C HIS A 189 13.85 1.82 -3.50
N GLU A 190 14.68 2.32 -2.59
CA GLU A 190 15.02 3.73 -2.47
C GLU A 190 16.54 3.92 -2.25
N GLY A 191 17.04 5.10 -2.56
CA GLY A 191 18.43 5.50 -2.28
C GLY A 191 19.43 5.15 -3.37
N LEU A 192 20.73 5.34 -3.09
CA LEU A 192 21.86 5.11 -3.98
C LEU A 192 21.70 5.87 -5.31
N ASP A 193 21.93 5.18 -6.44
CA ASP A 193 21.81 5.73 -7.79
C ASP A 193 20.39 6.16 -8.17
N LEU A 194 19.36 5.69 -7.44
CA LEU A 194 17.98 6.16 -7.62
C LEU A 194 17.74 7.58 -7.07
N GLU A 195 18.64 8.12 -6.23
CA GLU A 195 18.55 9.51 -5.75
C GLU A 195 18.73 10.52 -6.89
N ASP A 196 19.45 10.15 -7.94
CA ASP A 196 19.51 10.92 -9.18
C ASP A 196 18.40 10.48 -10.13
N THR A 197 17.42 11.38 -10.35
CA THR A 197 16.28 11.10 -11.22
C THR A 197 16.65 10.92 -12.70
N GLY A 198 17.88 11.24 -13.10
CA GLY A 198 18.40 11.00 -14.44
C GLY A 198 18.91 9.58 -14.67
N ASN A 199 19.05 8.77 -13.62
CA ASN A 199 19.49 7.39 -13.73
C ASN A 199 18.32 6.45 -14.00
N GLU A 200 18.50 5.53 -14.94
CA GLU A 200 17.55 4.44 -15.19
C GLU A 200 17.70 3.36 -14.10
N PRO A 201 16.57 2.85 -13.53
CA PRO A 201 16.63 1.74 -12.59
C PRO A 201 17.21 0.49 -13.24
N GLN A 202 18.11 -0.19 -12.52
CA GLN A 202 18.87 -1.33 -13.07
C GLN A 202 18.07 -2.64 -13.00
N TYR A 203 16.90 -2.70 -13.68
CA TYR A 203 15.99 -3.84 -13.65
C TYR A 203 16.62 -5.19 -14.05
N GLU A 204 17.64 -5.19 -14.92
CA GLU A 204 18.33 -6.40 -15.36
C GLU A 204 19.52 -6.79 -14.46
N LYS A 205 19.88 -5.95 -13.46
CA LYS A 205 20.95 -6.27 -12.53
C LYS A 205 20.53 -7.40 -11.60
N PRO A 206 21.29 -8.51 -11.51
CA PRO A 206 20.95 -9.60 -10.60
C PRO A 206 20.76 -9.12 -9.15
N GLY A 207 19.63 -9.48 -8.53
CA GLY A 207 19.31 -9.11 -7.15
C GLY A 207 18.76 -7.69 -6.97
N PHE A 208 18.53 -6.93 -8.05
CA PHE A 208 17.77 -5.68 -7.95
C PHE A 208 16.27 -5.99 -7.75
N LEU A 209 15.63 -6.68 -8.70
CA LEU A 209 14.27 -7.16 -8.55
C LEU A 209 14.22 -8.44 -7.70
N GLU A 210 13.25 -8.54 -6.80
CA GLU A 210 13.04 -9.69 -5.92
C GLU A 210 11.66 -10.34 -6.07
N MET A 211 10.66 -9.58 -6.57
CA MET A 211 9.32 -10.10 -6.78
C MET A 211 9.07 -10.50 -8.23
N GLY A 212 9.94 -10.14 -9.15
CA GLY A 212 9.74 -10.42 -10.55
C GLY A 212 10.99 -10.29 -11.40
N VAL A 213 10.77 -10.20 -12.71
CA VAL A 213 11.81 -10.00 -13.73
C VAL A 213 11.54 -8.74 -14.54
N SER A 214 12.58 -8.18 -15.16
CA SER A 214 12.41 -7.12 -16.15
C SER A 214 11.48 -7.58 -17.28
N PRO A 215 10.61 -6.71 -17.83
CA PRO A 215 9.77 -7.04 -18.98
C PRO A 215 10.55 -7.59 -20.17
N ILE A 216 11.80 -7.19 -20.36
CA ILE A 216 12.68 -7.69 -21.44
C ILE A 216 12.95 -9.20 -21.25
N LEU A 217 13.12 -9.64 -20.00
CA LEU A 217 13.44 -11.02 -19.64
C LEU A 217 12.20 -11.89 -19.47
N ALA A 218 11.00 -11.30 -19.47
CA ALA A 218 9.73 -12.03 -19.37
C ALA A 218 9.47 -12.89 -20.62
N PRO A 219 8.66 -13.98 -20.50
CA PRO A 219 8.38 -14.91 -21.58
C PRO A 219 7.82 -14.25 -22.85
N ASP A 220 8.19 -14.80 -24.01
CA ASP A 220 7.64 -14.39 -25.32
C ASP A 220 6.26 -15.00 -25.61
N VAL A 221 5.75 -15.84 -24.71
CA VAL A 221 4.41 -16.41 -24.78
C VAL A 221 3.54 -15.77 -23.69
N PRO A 222 2.35 -15.23 -24.05
CA PRO A 222 1.48 -14.59 -23.07
C PRO A 222 0.89 -15.61 -22.09
N THR A 223 0.73 -15.18 -20.85
CA THR A 223 0.02 -15.93 -19.79
C THR A 223 -1.41 -15.41 -19.67
N TYR A 224 -2.39 -16.30 -19.66
CA TYR A 224 -3.79 -15.96 -19.39
C TYR A 224 -4.13 -16.35 -17.95
N ILE A 225 -4.87 -15.49 -17.27
CA ILE A 225 -5.43 -15.75 -15.96
C ILE A 225 -6.89 -15.35 -15.91
N THR A 226 -7.65 -16.01 -15.07
CA THR A 226 -9.06 -15.73 -14.83
C THR A 226 -9.28 -15.49 -13.33
N LEU A 227 -9.86 -14.35 -12.99
CA LEU A 227 -10.17 -13.96 -11.61
C LEU A 227 -11.66 -13.85 -11.39
N ASP A 228 -12.18 -14.51 -10.37
CA ASP A 228 -13.56 -14.34 -9.93
C ASP A 228 -13.60 -13.40 -8.72
N PHE A 229 -14.58 -12.49 -8.74
CA PHE A 229 -14.82 -11.51 -7.67
C PHE A 229 -16.23 -11.68 -7.11
N GLU A 230 -16.35 -11.52 -5.80
CA GLU A 230 -17.61 -11.37 -5.08
C GLU A 230 -17.60 -10.05 -4.29
N GLN A 231 -18.51 -9.13 -4.61
CA GLN A 231 -18.60 -7.80 -3.97
C GLN A 231 -17.26 -7.05 -3.92
N GLY A 232 -16.53 -7.06 -5.04
CA GLY A 232 -15.25 -6.38 -5.20
C GLY A 232 -14.04 -7.09 -4.59
N VAL A 233 -14.23 -8.25 -3.95
CA VAL A 233 -13.14 -9.05 -3.36
C VAL A 233 -12.83 -10.25 -4.26
N PRO A 234 -11.55 -10.54 -4.59
CA PRO A 234 -11.20 -11.72 -5.37
C PRO A 234 -11.40 -12.99 -4.54
N VAL A 235 -12.06 -14.01 -5.11
CA VAL A 235 -12.43 -15.25 -4.42
C VAL A 235 -11.94 -16.51 -5.12
N ALA A 236 -11.53 -16.42 -6.39
CA ALA A 236 -10.93 -17.54 -7.12
C ALA A 236 -9.92 -17.06 -8.18
N LEU A 237 -8.95 -17.92 -8.48
CA LEU A 237 -7.98 -17.75 -9.56
C LEU A 237 -7.99 -19.02 -10.41
N ASP A 238 -8.21 -18.86 -11.73
CA ASP A 238 -8.30 -19.95 -12.72
C ASP A 238 -9.27 -21.07 -12.31
N GLY A 239 -10.41 -20.67 -11.69
CA GLY A 239 -11.46 -21.56 -11.20
C GLY A 239 -11.17 -22.24 -9.84
N GLU A 240 -10.01 -22.02 -9.24
CA GLU A 240 -9.66 -22.51 -7.91
C GLU A 240 -10.04 -21.47 -6.84
N LYS A 241 -11.01 -21.82 -5.97
CA LYS A 241 -11.39 -20.95 -4.83
C LYS A 241 -10.28 -20.91 -3.78
N MET A 242 -9.94 -19.72 -3.32
CA MET A 242 -8.94 -19.53 -2.26
C MET A 242 -9.13 -18.17 -1.58
N SER A 243 -8.45 -17.96 -0.44
CA SER A 243 -8.46 -16.65 0.25
C SER A 243 -7.81 -15.56 -0.60
N ALA A 244 -8.23 -14.31 -0.39
CA ALA A 244 -7.63 -13.15 -1.05
C ALA A 244 -6.10 -13.10 -0.85
N LYS A 245 -5.61 -13.47 0.34
CA LYS A 245 -4.17 -13.60 0.62
C LYS A 245 -3.49 -14.57 -0.35
N ASN A 246 -4.03 -15.77 -0.51
CA ASN A 246 -3.44 -16.78 -1.38
C ASN A 246 -3.52 -16.36 -2.86
N ILE A 247 -4.58 -15.65 -3.26
CA ILE A 247 -4.67 -15.06 -4.59
C ILE A 247 -3.54 -14.05 -4.81
N ILE A 248 -3.31 -13.12 -3.87
CA ILE A 248 -2.23 -12.14 -3.96
C ILE A 248 -0.88 -12.85 -4.12
N LEU A 249 -0.59 -13.85 -3.28
CA LEU A 249 0.69 -14.57 -3.34
C LEU A 249 0.89 -15.27 -4.70
N LYS A 250 -0.12 -15.99 -5.21
CA LYS A 250 -0.06 -16.60 -6.55
C LYS A 250 0.08 -15.56 -7.66
N LEU A 251 -0.62 -14.43 -7.55
CA LEU A 251 -0.52 -13.35 -8.54
C LEU A 251 0.83 -12.64 -8.49
N ASN A 252 1.48 -12.55 -7.33
CA ASN A 252 2.85 -12.06 -7.23
C ASN A 252 3.80 -12.94 -8.04
N GLU A 253 3.69 -14.27 -7.92
CA GLU A 253 4.51 -15.23 -8.67
C GLU A 253 4.23 -15.12 -10.19
N ILE A 254 2.96 -15.19 -10.59
CA ILE A 254 2.57 -15.15 -12.00
C ILE A 254 2.89 -13.80 -12.63
N GLY A 255 2.53 -12.71 -11.95
CA GLY A 255 2.75 -11.34 -12.41
C GLY A 255 4.23 -11.00 -12.50
N GLY A 256 4.99 -11.36 -11.45
CA GLY A 256 6.43 -11.16 -11.41
C GLY A 256 7.15 -11.89 -12.54
N ALA A 257 6.80 -13.14 -12.82
CA ALA A 257 7.35 -13.90 -13.94
C ALA A 257 7.04 -13.27 -15.31
N ASN A 258 5.97 -12.48 -15.42
CA ASN A 258 5.59 -11.77 -16.64
C ASN A 258 6.05 -10.29 -16.68
N GLY A 259 6.88 -9.86 -15.72
CA GLY A 259 7.40 -8.50 -15.63
C GLY A 259 6.34 -7.44 -15.27
N ILE A 260 5.24 -7.84 -14.62
CA ILE A 260 4.13 -6.97 -14.23
C ILE A 260 4.47 -6.24 -12.91
N GLY A 261 3.96 -5.02 -12.76
CA GLY A 261 3.92 -4.30 -11.48
C GLY A 261 5.18 -3.53 -11.13
N LEU A 262 6.04 -3.25 -12.10
CA LEU A 262 7.18 -2.35 -11.93
C LEU A 262 6.71 -0.89 -12.07
N LEU A 263 7.11 -0.06 -11.11
CA LEU A 263 6.78 1.36 -11.08
C LEU A 263 7.98 2.16 -10.60
N ASP A 264 8.39 3.18 -11.35
CA ASP A 264 9.42 4.16 -10.97
C ASP A 264 8.78 5.54 -10.93
N ILE A 265 8.66 6.13 -9.74
CA ILE A 265 7.99 7.41 -9.55
C ILE A 265 8.75 8.33 -8.60
N VAL A 266 8.52 9.63 -8.78
CA VAL A 266 8.89 10.67 -7.83
C VAL A 266 7.62 11.15 -7.15
N GLU A 267 7.38 10.66 -5.93
CA GLU A 267 6.19 10.97 -5.14
C GLU A 267 6.36 12.18 -4.23
N ASN A 268 5.25 12.80 -3.84
CA ASN A 268 5.23 13.89 -2.87
C ASN A 268 4.99 13.34 -1.46
N ARG A 269 6.04 13.35 -0.61
CA ARG A 269 5.91 12.92 0.78
C ARG A 269 5.09 13.91 1.60
N LEU A 270 4.33 13.40 2.58
CA LEU A 270 3.55 14.20 3.53
C LEU A 270 4.44 15.23 4.27
N VAL A 271 5.69 14.87 4.56
CA VAL A 271 6.67 15.75 5.22
C VAL A 271 7.21 16.86 4.31
N GLY A 272 6.70 17.00 3.07
CA GLY A 272 6.91 18.14 2.19
C GLY A 272 8.01 18.00 1.15
N MET A 273 8.78 16.90 1.14
CA MET A 273 9.81 16.66 0.12
C MET A 273 9.32 15.69 -0.95
N LYS A 274 9.94 15.76 -2.12
CA LYS A 274 9.83 14.73 -3.15
C LYS A 274 10.80 13.59 -2.88
N CYS A 275 10.37 12.36 -3.16
CA CYS A 275 11.21 11.17 -3.03
C CYS A 275 10.96 10.22 -4.20
N ARG A 276 12.03 9.68 -4.77
CA ARG A 276 11.92 8.66 -5.80
C ARG A 276 11.92 7.28 -5.16
N GLY A 277 10.97 6.46 -5.59
CA GLY A 277 10.89 5.05 -5.24
C GLY A 277 10.67 4.19 -6.47
N VAL A 278 11.30 3.02 -6.51
CA VAL A 278 11.00 1.95 -7.46
C VAL A 278 10.24 0.86 -6.72
N TYR A 279 9.11 0.47 -7.25
CA TYR A 279 8.19 -0.47 -6.61
C TYR A 279 8.00 -1.71 -7.46
N GLU A 280 7.92 -2.86 -6.79
CA GLU A 280 7.46 -4.13 -7.35
C GLU A 280 6.12 -4.48 -6.70
N THR A 281 5.02 -4.47 -7.46
CA THR A 281 3.67 -4.77 -6.93
C THR A 281 2.90 -5.63 -7.94
N PRO A 282 3.41 -6.82 -8.31
CA PRO A 282 2.85 -7.58 -9.43
C PRO A 282 1.41 -8.04 -9.21
N GLY A 283 1.10 -8.66 -8.09
CA GLY A 283 -0.26 -9.11 -7.76
C GLY A 283 -1.23 -7.94 -7.58
N GLY A 284 -0.77 -6.87 -6.94
CA GLY A 284 -1.56 -5.66 -6.75
C GLY A 284 -1.95 -5.01 -8.07
N ALA A 285 -1.01 -4.83 -8.98
CA ALA A 285 -1.27 -4.25 -10.30
C ALA A 285 -2.31 -5.07 -11.08
N ILE A 286 -2.20 -6.42 -11.03
CA ILE A 286 -3.17 -7.32 -11.68
C ILE A 286 -4.56 -7.16 -11.05
N LEU A 287 -4.67 -7.15 -9.72
CA LEU A 287 -5.95 -7.01 -9.03
C LEU A 287 -6.62 -5.66 -9.31
N TYR A 288 -5.89 -4.55 -9.27
CA TYR A 288 -6.43 -3.24 -9.61
C TYR A 288 -6.92 -3.18 -11.06
N LYS A 289 -6.18 -3.77 -12.00
CA LYS A 289 -6.59 -3.86 -13.40
C LYS A 289 -7.86 -4.68 -13.56
N ALA A 290 -7.92 -5.87 -12.98
CA ALA A 290 -9.08 -6.76 -13.09
C ALA A 290 -10.33 -6.15 -12.43
N HIS A 291 -10.18 -5.60 -11.21
CA HIS A 291 -11.26 -4.94 -10.48
C HIS A 291 -11.84 -3.76 -11.27
N SER A 292 -10.99 -2.88 -11.81
CA SER A 292 -11.42 -1.76 -12.65
C SER A 292 -12.17 -2.20 -13.91
N VAL A 293 -11.77 -3.31 -14.55
CA VAL A 293 -12.47 -3.88 -15.70
C VAL A 293 -13.86 -4.36 -15.29
N LEU A 294 -14.00 -5.04 -14.15
CA LEU A 294 -15.28 -5.52 -13.66
C LEU A 294 -16.22 -4.36 -13.29
N GLU A 295 -15.72 -3.35 -12.57
CA GLU A 295 -16.51 -2.16 -12.23
C GLU A 295 -17.10 -1.45 -13.46
N SER A 296 -16.36 -1.46 -14.56
CA SER A 296 -16.79 -0.77 -15.79
C SER A 296 -18.08 -1.31 -16.38
N ILE A 297 -18.45 -2.55 -16.08
CA ILE A 297 -19.70 -3.16 -16.54
C ILE A 297 -20.76 -3.26 -15.44
N CYS A 298 -20.38 -3.20 -14.15
CA CYS A 298 -21.29 -3.38 -13.01
C CYS A 298 -21.84 -2.05 -12.46
N LEU A 299 -21.11 -0.93 -12.62
CA LEU A 299 -21.50 0.35 -12.06
C LEU A 299 -22.04 1.29 -13.14
N ASP A 300 -23.09 2.03 -12.79
CA ASP A 300 -23.59 3.11 -13.63
C ASP A 300 -22.56 4.28 -13.68
N LYS A 301 -22.71 5.12 -14.72
CA LYS A 301 -21.79 6.23 -14.97
C LYS A 301 -21.62 7.17 -13.77
N MET A 302 -22.70 7.53 -13.08
CA MET A 302 -22.65 8.52 -12.01
C MET A 302 -21.93 7.96 -10.80
N THR A 303 -22.25 6.71 -10.42
CA THR A 303 -21.61 5.99 -9.31
C THR A 303 -20.13 5.76 -9.59
N LEU A 304 -19.78 5.26 -10.77
CA LEU A 304 -18.40 5.01 -11.15
C LEU A 304 -17.55 6.29 -11.12
N HIS A 305 -18.05 7.38 -11.73
CA HIS A 305 -17.30 8.63 -11.77
C HIS A 305 -17.14 9.27 -10.39
N GLU A 306 -18.14 9.19 -9.52
CA GLU A 306 -18.03 9.73 -8.15
C GLU A 306 -17.06 8.89 -7.34
N LYS A 307 -17.15 7.55 -7.42
CA LYS A 307 -16.19 6.66 -6.79
C LYS A 307 -14.74 6.98 -7.21
N GLN A 308 -14.48 7.20 -8.51
CA GLN A 308 -13.15 7.56 -9.03
C GLN A 308 -12.64 8.89 -8.47
N ARG A 309 -13.51 9.90 -8.26
CA ARG A 309 -13.11 11.16 -7.62
C ARG A 309 -12.75 10.96 -6.16
N LEU A 310 -13.57 10.20 -5.44
CA LEU A 310 -13.35 9.92 -4.02
C LEU A 310 -12.16 8.98 -3.76
N ALA A 311 -11.80 8.14 -4.71
CA ALA A 311 -10.61 7.29 -4.65
C ALA A 311 -9.32 8.08 -4.43
N ILE A 312 -9.21 9.28 -5.03
CA ILE A 312 -8.05 10.17 -4.83
C ILE A 312 -7.98 10.64 -3.37
N THR A 313 -9.13 11.07 -2.81
CA THR A 313 -9.20 11.49 -1.41
C THR A 313 -8.91 10.33 -0.46
N ASP A 314 -9.44 9.13 -0.72
CA ASP A 314 -9.16 7.94 0.08
C ASP A 314 -7.67 7.58 0.04
N ALA A 315 -7.05 7.62 -1.15
CA ALA A 315 -5.63 7.38 -1.32
C ALA A 315 -4.76 8.39 -0.53
N GLU A 316 -5.11 9.67 -0.54
CA GLU A 316 -4.42 10.70 0.24
C GLU A 316 -4.55 10.45 1.75
N LEU A 317 -5.74 10.10 2.24
CA LEU A 317 -5.94 9.77 3.64
C LEU A 317 -5.09 8.57 4.08
N VAL A 318 -5.06 7.51 3.27
CA VAL A 318 -4.23 6.31 3.52
C VAL A 318 -2.75 6.67 3.49
N TYR A 319 -2.29 7.37 2.46
CA TYR A 319 -0.91 7.79 2.31
C TYR A 319 -0.43 8.64 3.49
N ASN A 320 -1.29 9.53 3.98
CA ASN A 320 -1.05 10.45 5.08
C ASN A 320 -1.23 9.82 6.47
N GLY A 321 -1.48 8.51 6.58
CA GLY A 321 -1.65 7.80 7.86
C GLY A 321 -2.98 8.09 8.56
N GLN A 322 -3.97 8.64 7.86
CA GLN A 322 -5.28 9.02 8.39
C GLN A 322 -6.30 7.87 8.27
N TRP A 323 -5.85 6.62 8.44
CA TRP A 323 -6.68 5.42 8.31
C TRP A 323 -7.90 5.43 9.23
N PHE A 324 -7.72 5.83 10.48
CA PHE A 324 -8.75 5.81 11.53
C PHE A 324 -9.43 7.17 11.71
N THR A 325 -9.78 7.85 10.62
CA THR A 325 -10.47 9.13 10.65
C THR A 325 -11.94 8.98 10.22
N PRO A 326 -12.87 9.81 10.76
CA PRO A 326 -14.28 9.76 10.38
C PRO A 326 -14.51 9.92 8.87
N LEU A 327 -13.69 10.72 8.19
CA LEU A 327 -13.79 10.90 6.74
C LEU A 327 -13.46 9.60 6.00
N ARG A 328 -12.38 8.93 6.40
CA ARG A 328 -12.00 7.66 5.77
C ARG A 328 -13.05 6.57 6.01
N GLU A 329 -13.63 6.50 7.22
CA GLU A 329 -14.70 5.57 7.55
C GLU A 329 -15.97 5.84 6.70
N ALA A 330 -16.33 7.11 6.50
CA ALA A 330 -17.45 7.48 5.64
C ALA A 330 -17.21 7.11 4.17
N LEU A 331 -15.99 7.30 3.67
CA LEU A 331 -15.59 6.89 2.31
C LEU A 331 -15.61 5.36 2.16
N ALA A 332 -15.14 4.61 3.16
CA ALA A 332 -15.20 3.15 3.16
C ALA A 332 -16.67 2.64 3.07
N ALA A 333 -17.57 3.23 3.85
CA ALA A 333 -18.99 2.87 3.79
C ALA A 333 -19.63 3.19 2.42
N PHE A 334 -19.27 4.32 1.81
CA PHE A 334 -19.67 4.64 0.44
C PHE A 334 -19.14 3.61 -0.55
N VAL A 335 -17.85 3.31 -0.49
CA VAL A 335 -17.20 2.32 -1.36
C VAL A 335 -17.87 0.96 -1.21
N ASP A 336 -18.03 0.45 0.02
CA ASP A 336 -18.64 -0.85 0.28
C ASP A 336 -20.04 -0.94 -0.35
N LYS A 337 -20.83 0.13 -0.25
CA LYS A 337 -22.15 0.19 -0.90
C LYS A 337 -22.06 0.08 -2.41
N THR A 338 -21.06 0.67 -3.05
CA THR A 338 -20.88 0.56 -4.51
C THR A 338 -20.47 -0.84 -4.96
N GLN A 339 -19.84 -1.62 -4.07
CA GLN A 339 -19.30 -2.94 -4.40
C GLN A 339 -20.32 -4.08 -4.32
N GLU A 340 -21.53 -3.86 -3.78
CA GLU A 340 -22.55 -4.92 -3.63
C GLU A 340 -22.87 -5.65 -4.95
N THR A 341 -22.73 -4.98 -6.08
CA THR A 341 -22.99 -5.53 -7.42
C THR A 341 -21.73 -5.85 -8.22
N VAL A 342 -20.54 -5.54 -7.68
CA VAL A 342 -19.26 -5.81 -8.35
C VAL A 342 -18.86 -7.26 -8.13
N THR A 343 -19.59 -8.17 -8.81
CA THR A 343 -19.45 -9.62 -8.74
C THR A 343 -19.38 -10.18 -10.14
N GLY A 344 -18.39 -10.99 -10.44
CA GLY A 344 -18.21 -11.55 -11.78
C GLY A 344 -16.79 -12.05 -12.03
N THR A 345 -16.52 -12.34 -13.29
CA THR A 345 -15.27 -12.97 -13.76
C THR A 345 -14.53 -12.05 -14.72
N VAL A 346 -13.23 -11.89 -14.55
CA VAL A 346 -12.35 -11.14 -15.45
C VAL A 346 -11.23 -12.03 -15.93
N ARG A 347 -11.01 -12.08 -17.24
CA ARG A 347 -9.87 -12.74 -17.85
C ARG A 347 -8.87 -11.71 -18.35
N LEU A 348 -7.62 -11.82 -17.92
CA LEU A 348 -6.52 -10.98 -18.35
C LEU A 348 -5.49 -11.79 -19.14
N LYS A 349 -4.86 -11.12 -20.11
CA LYS A 349 -3.68 -11.58 -20.83
C LYS A 349 -2.48 -10.78 -20.35
N LEU A 350 -1.52 -11.45 -19.72
CA LEU A 350 -0.27 -10.89 -19.23
C LEU A 350 0.82 -11.11 -20.27
N TYR A 351 1.54 -10.07 -20.63
CA TYR A 351 2.61 -10.17 -21.60
C TYR A 351 3.63 -9.04 -21.46
N LYS A 352 4.85 -9.36 -21.08
CA LYS A 352 6.00 -8.43 -21.02
C LYS A 352 5.64 -7.10 -20.36
N GLY A 353 5.22 -7.15 -19.10
CA GLY A 353 4.85 -5.97 -18.32
C GLY A 353 3.45 -5.41 -18.60
N ASN A 354 2.73 -5.93 -19.61
CA ASN A 354 1.40 -5.43 -19.97
C ASN A 354 0.28 -6.35 -19.48
N MET A 355 -0.83 -5.72 -19.10
CA MET A 355 -2.07 -6.38 -18.68
C MET A 355 -3.20 -5.98 -19.64
N ILE A 356 -3.64 -6.92 -20.48
CA ILE A 356 -4.63 -6.70 -21.53
C ILE A 356 -5.93 -7.38 -21.11
N ASN A 357 -7.05 -6.66 -21.17
CA ASN A 357 -8.37 -7.27 -20.96
C ASN A 357 -8.63 -8.31 -22.06
N ALA A 358 -8.95 -9.53 -21.64
CA ALA A 358 -9.25 -10.66 -22.53
C ALA A 358 -10.68 -11.19 -22.35
N GLY A 359 -11.49 -10.54 -21.52
CA GLY A 359 -12.90 -10.82 -21.30
C GLY A 359 -13.37 -10.45 -19.90
N VAL A 360 -14.65 -10.10 -19.78
CA VAL A 360 -15.31 -9.81 -18.50
C VAL A 360 -16.76 -10.25 -18.55
N TRP A 361 -17.25 -10.86 -17.48
CA TRP A 361 -18.60 -11.40 -17.34
C TRP A 361 -19.15 -11.09 -15.94
N SER A 362 -20.43 -10.71 -15.89
CA SER A 362 -21.16 -10.48 -14.63
C SER A 362 -22.66 -10.63 -14.85
N ASP A 363 -23.34 -11.27 -13.92
CA ASP A 363 -24.80 -11.31 -13.85
C ASP A 363 -25.39 -9.95 -13.43
N HIS A 364 -24.54 -9.04 -12.92
CA HIS A 364 -24.88 -7.65 -12.56
C HIS A 364 -24.47 -6.65 -13.65
N SER A 365 -24.14 -7.11 -14.84
CA SER A 365 -23.71 -6.24 -15.95
C SER A 365 -24.82 -5.26 -16.34
N LEU A 366 -24.47 -3.99 -16.42
CA LEU A 366 -25.30 -2.93 -16.99
C LEU A 366 -25.06 -2.77 -18.50
N TYR A 367 -24.10 -3.51 -19.07
CA TYR A 367 -23.87 -3.56 -20.51
C TYR A 367 -24.88 -4.52 -21.13
N SER A 368 -25.82 -3.98 -21.90
CA SER A 368 -26.78 -4.76 -22.69
C SER A 368 -26.30 -4.83 -24.13
N GLU A 369 -25.94 -6.03 -24.57
CA GLU A 369 -25.51 -6.27 -25.94
C GLU A 369 -26.64 -5.95 -26.94
N GLU A 370 -27.90 -6.24 -26.58
CA GLU A 370 -29.10 -5.96 -27.39
C GLU A 370 -29.30 -4.46 -27.63
N ILE A 371 -29.00 -3.61 -26.63
CA ILE A 371 -29.15 -2.14 -26.73
C ILE A 371 -27.92 -1.52 -27.39
N ALA A 372 -26.71 -2.00 -27.04
CA ALA A 372 -25.43 -1.41 -27.46
C ALA A 372 -25.00 -1.84 -28.86
N THR A 373 -25.71 -2.78 -29.50
CA THR A 373 -25.36 -3.29 -30.85
C THR A 373 -25.44 -2.18 -31.90
N PHE A 374 -24.57 -2.25 -32.91
CA PHE A 374 -24.64 -1.42 -34.11
C PHE A 374 -25.63 -1.99 -35.16
N GLY A 375 -26.20 -3.17 -34.92
CA GLY A 375 -27.25 -3.79 -35.71
C GLY A 375 -28.66 -3.28 -35.37
N GLU A 376 -29.67 -4.07 -35.69
CA GLU A 376 -31.04 -3.78 -35.26
C GLU A 376 -31.17 -3.93 -33.74
N SER A 377 -31.80 -2.93 -33.10
CA SER A 377 -32.06 -2.93 -31.67
C SER A 377 -33.38 -2.24 -31.38
N ASP A 378 -33.97 -2.51 -30.21
CA ASP A 378 -35.19 -1.84 -29.74
C ASP A 378 -34.96 -0.39 -29.30
N TYR A 379 -33.71 0.11 -29.37
CA TYR A 379 -33.39 1.50 -29.04
C TYR A 379 -33.91 2.47 -30.09
N ASP A 380 -34.87 3.33 -29.73
CA ASP A 380 -35.37 4.37 -30.62
C ASP A 380 -34.37 5.54 -30.72
N GLN A 381 -33.63 5.58 -31.82
CA GLN A 381 -32.65 6.64 -32.08
C GLN A 381 -33.25 8.06 -32.16
N LYS A 382 -34.59 8.19 -32.37
CA LYS A 382 -35.27 9.48 -32.44
C LYS A 382 -35.28 10.21 -31.10
N ASP A 383 -35.26 9.48 -29.98
CA ASP A 383 -35.24 10.07 -28.63
C ASP A 383 -34.02 10.95 -28.38
N SER A 384 -32.89 10.66 -29.06
CA SER A 384 -31.67 11.45 -28.98
C SER A 384 -31.85 12.90 -29.41
N ALA A 385 -32.71 13.17 -30.39
CA ALA A 385 -32.95 14.53 -30.87
C ALA A 385 -33.58 15.44 -29.79
N GLY A 386 -34.58 14.91 -29.07
CA GLY A 386 -35.21 15.62 -27.95
C GLY A 386 -34.22 15.90 -26.82
N PHE A 387 -33.45 14.90 -26.42
CA PHE A 387 -32.42 15.04 -25.40
C PHE A 387 -31.36 16.10 -25.81
N ILE A 388 -30.83 16.03 -27.04
CA ILE A 388 -29.79 16.96 -27.53
C ILE A 388 -30.29 18.39 -27.55
N ASN A 389 -31.55 18.61 -27.98
CA ASN A 389 -32.16 19.95 -28.03
C ASN A 389 -32.24 20.58 -26.64
N LEU A 390 -32.66 19.85 -25.62
CA LEU A 390 -32.75 20.34 -24.24
C LEU A 390 -31.35 20.50 -23.60
N TYR A 391 -30.51 19.51 -23.75
CA TYR A 391 -29.18 19.49 -23.15
C TYR A 391 -28.26 20.57 -23.77
N GLY A 392 -28.42 20.81 -25.08
CA GLY A 392 -27.67 21.82 -25.82
C GLY A 392 -28.24 23.25 -25.73
N LEU A 393 -29.42 23.45 -25.10
CA LEU A 393 -30.07 24.74 -25.05
C LEU A 393 -29.23 25.87 -24.43
N PRO A 394 -28.50 25.65 -23.32
CA PRO A 394 -27.61 26.69 -22.76
C PRO A 394 -26.49 27.10 -23.73
N ILE A 395 -25.94 26.18 -24.48
CA ILE A 395 -24.89 26.43 -25.50
C ILE A 395 -25.47 27.27 -26.63
N LYS A 396 -26.67 26.91 -27.12
CA LYS A 396 -27.37 27.66 -28.16
C LYS A 396 -27.69 29.10 -27.73
N VAL A 397 -28.23 29.28 -26.53
CA VAL A 397 -28.57 30.59 -25.98
C VAL A 397 -27.31 31.45 -25.84
N LYS A 398 -26.22 30.88 -25.31
CA LYS A 398 -24.92 31.56 -25.20
C LYS A 398 -24.45 32.09 -26.57
N ALA A 399 -24.48 31.22 -27.58
CA ALA A 399 -24.05 31.59 -28.94
C ALA A 399 -24.93 32.72 -29.54
N MET A 400 -26.24 32.73 -29.28
CA MET A 400 -27.15 33.82 -29.71
C MET A 400 -26.83 35.14 -29.02
N VAL A 401 -26.51 35.12 -27.71
CA VAL A 401 -26.10 36.33 -26.95
C VAL A 401 -24.78 36.86 -27.50
N ASP A 402 -23.78 35.99 -27.70
CA ASP A 402 -22.48 36.42 -28.25
C ASP A 402 -22.60 37.04 -29.65
N ALA A 403 -23.46 36.52 -30.50
CA ALA A 403 -23.70 37.06 -31.83
C ALA A 403 -24.35 38.46 -31.79
N LYS A 404 -25.21 38.71 -30.78
CA LYS A 404 -25.80 40.05 -30.60
C LYS A 404 -24.77 41.06 -30.12
N ASN A 405 -23.83 40.65 -29.27
CA ASN A 405 -22.84 41.57 -28.67
C ASN A 405 -21.61 41.79 -29.57
N LYS A 406 -21.47 41.08 -30.67
CA LYS A 406 -20.43 41.28 -31.68
C LYS A 406 -20.86 42.27 -32.79
N LYS A 407 -22.10 42.74 -32.73
CA LYS A 407 -22.63 43.80 -33.59
C LYS A 407 -22.60 45.15 -32.83
#